data_1b6a29809f5826a1a1cf6edc3c44303e
#
_entry.id   1b6a29809f5826a1a1cf6edc3c44303e
#
_cell.length_a   1.000
_cell.length_b   1.000
_cell.length_c   1.000
_cell.angle_alpha   90.00
_cell.angle_beta   90.00
_cell.angle_gamma   90.00
#
_symmetry.space_group_name_H-M   'P 1'
#
loop_
_entity.id
_entity.type
_entity.pdbx_description
1 polymer ?
#
loop_
_entity_poly.entity_id
_entity_poly.type
_entity_poly.pdbx_seq_one_letter_code
_entity_poly.pdbx_strand_id
1 'polypeptide(L)'
;MVSLSPFQRTRELLKNYPEKNGWIDMSIGSPKHEIPSFIREIINDNFTEFQNYPSANANLNFGVNISKWLSRRHNLKTDDYTSNILPISGSREGLFFGSLLAKKIHNNKSIFILPNPFYPVYATTGYYADRENLTINVSKEDDFFINLNMVETNTWSKTIAFYLCSPSNPQGSIASKEYLEKLYEISLRYNFIIIADECYSEIYRDEAPHSIIEVAEKNKFKNILSFNSLSKRSNAPGLRSGFVFGEKKLINKFFDLRNVSAPTVPTPIQIASEALWDDENHVIENRELYNQKFELFQNNIDKKFNFNTPRGGFFAWLQISEFGSDEEVAIKLWSAGLKVIPGSYLSLNTRDPSSGDNFIRIALVGSNSEVEQAVAIINKVLN
;
A
#
# COMPACT_ATOMS: atom_id res chain seq x y z
N MET A 1 -4.80 22.30 7.22
CA MET A 1 -4.32 21.40 8.31
C MET A 1 -4.20 19.99 7.78
N VAL A 2 -3.14 19.29 8.08
CA VAL A 2 -3.11 17.82 7.87
C VAL A 2 -4.22 17.27 8.75
N SER A 3 -5.21 16.59 8.17
CA SER A 3 -6.28 15.96 8.94
C SER A 3 -5.67 14.92 9.90
N LEU A 4 -6.29 14.72 11.05
CA LEU A 4 -5.93 13.63 11.96
C LEU A 4 -5.89 12.31 11.18
N SER A 5 -4.94 11.43 11.52
CA SER A 5 -4.88 10.13 10.87
C SER A 5 -6.19 9.35 11.05
N PRO A 6 -6.59 8.45 10.14
CA PRO A 6 -7.79 7.62 10.30
C PRO A 6 -7.86 6.93 11.67
N PHE A 7 -6.73 6.48 12.19
CA PHE A 7 -6.65 5.84 13.51
C PHE A 7 -6.92 6.81 14.66
N GLN A 8 -6.43 8.06 14.56
CA GLN A 8 -6.71 9.10 15.55
C GLN A 8 -8.19 9.51 15.49
N ARG A 9 -8.74 9.72 14.29
CA ARG A 9 -10.17 10.01 14.09
C ARG A 9 -11.04 8.90 14.69
N THR A 10 -10.74 7.63 14.40
CA THR A 10 -11.47 6.48 14.96
C THR A 10 -11.36 6.45 16.49
N ARG A 11 -10.21 6.75 17.06
CA ARG A 11 -10.04 6.82 18.51
C ARG A 11 -10.91 7.94 19.12
N GLU A 12 -10.91 9.12 18.51
CA GLU A 12 -11.74 10.23 18.95
C GLU A 12 -13.24 9.91 18.85
N LEU A 13 -13.66 9.27 17.77
CA LEU A 13 -15.05 8.82 17.60
C LEU A 13 -15.47 7.87 18.72
N LEU A 14 -14.63 6.91 19.07
CA LEU A 14 -14.98 5.82 19.98
C LEU A 14 -14.74 6.14 21.47
N LYS A 15 -14.03 7.21 21.80
CA LYS A 15 -13.59 7.52 23.19
C LYS A 15 -14.71 7.62 24.23
N ASN A 16 -15.91 8.00 23.81
CA ASN A 16 -17.06 8.17 24.69
C ASN A 16 -17.93 6.91 24.80
N TYR A 17 -17.55 5.83 24.14
CA TYR A 17 -18.28 4.56 24.15
C TYR A 17 -17.49 3.53 24.95
N PRO A 18 -18.16 2.77 25.84
CA PRO A 18 -17.48 1.81 26.69
C PRO A 18 -16.77 0.73 25.89
N GLU A 19 -15.57 0.41 26.30
CA GLU A 19 -14.78 -0.71 25.77
C GLU A 19 -15.34 -2.02 26.32
N LYS A 20 -15.59 -2.98 25.44
CA LYS A 20 -16.04 -4.32 25.83
C LYS A 20 -14.81 -5.20 26.09
N ASN A 21 -14.81 -5.92 27.20
CA ASN A 21 -13.75 -6.91 27.49
C ASN A 21 -13.64 -7.94 26.35
N GLY A 22 -12.41 -8.20 25.89
CA GLY A 22 -12.16 -9.15 24.81
C GLY A 22 -12.51 -8.63 23.41
N TRP A 23 -12.49 -7.30 23.19
CA TRP A 23 -12.71 -6.72 21.89
C TRP A 23 -11.62 -7.09 20.87
N ILE A 24 -12.00 -7.11 19.60
CA ILE A 24 -11.16 -7.48 18.47
C ILE A 24 -10.80 -6.23 17.68
N ASP A 25 -9.49 -5.98 17.44
CA ASP A 25 -9.02 -4.88 16.59
C ASP A 25 -8.76 -5.34 15.15
N MET A 26 -9.70 -4.99 14.27
CA MET A 26 -9.55 -5.13 12.82
C MET A 26 -9.43 -3.76 12.12
N SER A 27 -9.07 -2.71 12.85
CA SER A 27 -8.86 -1.38 12.28
C SER A 27 -7.45 -1.21 11.68
N ILE A 28 -6.45 -1.87 12.26
CA ILE A 28 -5.03 -1.67 11.92
C ILE A 28 -4.55 -2.75 10.95
N GLY A 29 -4.18 -2.34 9.74
CA GLY A 29 -3.58 -3.22 8.73
C GLY A 29 -2.09 -3.51 9.01
N SER A 30 -1.80 -4.09 10.17
CA SER A 30 -0.47 -4.58 10.53
C SER A 30 -0.49 -6.10 10.53
N PRO A 31 0.34 -6.78 9.72
CA PRO A 31 0.44 -8.23 9.74
C PRO A 31 0.65 -8.77 11.15
N LYS A 32 -0.04 -9.86 11.48
CA LYS A 32 0.07 -10.56 12.78
C LYS A 32 0.59 -12.01 12.63
N HIS A 33 0.85 -12.49 11.41
CA HIS A 33 1.51 -13.77 11.20
C HIS A 33 2.96 -13.71 11.69
N GLU A 34 3.53 -14.85 11.98
CA GLU A 34 4.91 -14.93 12.43
C GLU A 34 5.87 -14.41 11.37
N ILE A 35 6.91 -13.74 11.83
CA ILE A 35 8.04 -13.34 11.01
C ILE A 35 8.90 -14.57 10.71
N PRO A 36 9.45 -14.74 9.47
CA PRO A 36 10.30 -15.87 9.15
C PRO A 36 11.46 -16.04 10.15
N SER A 37 11.56 -17.21 10.79
CA SER A 37 12.48 -17.44 11.92
C SER A 37 13.95 -17.33 11.55
N PHE A 38 14.30 -17.66 10.29
CA PHE A 38 15.68 -17.68 9.82
C PHE A 38 16.36 -16.30 9.85
N ILE A 39 15.59 -15.19 9.82
CA ILE A 39 16.20 -13.85 9.88
C ILE A 39 16.84 -13.54 11.23
N ARG A 40 16.44 -14.24 12.31
CA ARG A 40 17.01 -14.05 13.64
C ARG A 40 18.50 -14.37 13.65
N GLU A 41 18.89 -15.51 13.09
CA GLU A 41 20.28 -15.94 13.00
C GLU A 41 21.09 -14.96 12.14
N ILE A 42 20.55 -14.59 10.98
CA ILE A 42 21.20 -13.64 10.08
C ILE A 42 21.48 -12.29 10.77
N ILE A 43 20.53 -11.76 11.53
CA ILE A 43 20.72 -10.51 12.29
C ILE A 43 21.77 -10.70 13.40
N ASN A 44 21.75 -11.82 14.12
CA ASN A 44 22.71 -12.13 15.17
C ASN A 44 24.14 -12.24 14.63
N ASP A 45 24.33 -12.93 13.52
CA ASP A 45 25.64 -13.13 12.89
C ASP A 45 26.24 -11.81 12.37
N ASN A 46 25.39 -10.85 12.05
CA ASN A 46 25.79 -9.53 11.55
C ASN A 46 25.58 -8.41 12.58
N PHE A 47 25.39 -8.74 13.86
CA PHE A 47 25.03 -7.76 14.90
C PHE A 47 26.07 -6.64 15.06
N THR A 48 27.35 -6.94 14.89
CA THR A 48 28.45 -5.97 15.01
C THR A 48 28.36 -4.85 13.96
N GLU A 49 27.70 -5.08 12.82
CA GLU A 49 27.51 -4.06 11.79
C GLU A 49 26.60 -2.91 12.24
N PHE A 50 25.86 -3.05 13.35
CA PHE A 50 25.13 -1.92 13.95
C PHE A 50 26.05 -0.83 14.52
N GLN A 51 27.35 -1.09 14.68
CA GLN A 51 28.34 -0.11 15.12
C GLN A 51 28.68 0.92 14.04
N ASN A 52 28.38 0.61 12.79
CA ASN A 52 28.74 1.42 11.64
C ASN A 52 27.52 2.13 11.02
N TYR A 53 27.71 3.35 10.54
CA TYR A 53 26.69 3.97 9.71
C TYR A 53 26.51 3.18 8.42
N PRO A 54 25.28 2.79 8.06
CA PRO A 54 25.03 2.06 6.83
C PRO A 54 25.23 2.97 5.61
N SER A 55 25.66 2.37 4.50
CA SER A 55 25.68 3.09 3.21
C SER A 55 24.27 3.45 2.76
N ALA A 56 24.10 4.64 2.21
CA ALA A 56 22.83 5.05 1.60
C ALA A 56 22.55 4.34 0.27
N ASN A 57 23.57 3.79 -0.38
CA ASN A 57 23.43 2.83 -1.47
C ASN A 57 23.05 1.45 -0.91
N ALA A 58 22.35 0.67 -1.72
CA ALA A 58 22.24 -0.76 -1.44
C ALA A 58 23.64 -1.37 -1.32
N ASN A 59 23.82 -2.32 -0.37
CA ASN A 59 24.96 -3.21 -0.55
C ASN A 59 24.78 -4.00 -1.86
N LEU A 60 25.85 -4.50 -2.42
CA LEU A 60 25.81 -5.13 -3.74
C LEU A 60 24.81 -6.29 -3.79
N ASN A 61 24.81 -7.15 -2.77
CA ASN A 61 23.95 -8.33 -2.73
C ASN A 61 22.48 -7.96 -2.63
N PHE A 62 22.11 -6.94 -1.85
CA PHE A 62 20.74 -6.44 -1.76
C PHE A 62 20.21 -6.06 -3.15
N GLY A 63 20.98 -5.27 -3.89
CA GLY A 63 20.60 -4.88 -5.26
C GLY A 63 20.48 -6.08 -6.21
N VAL A 64 21.43 -7.03 -6.15
CA VAL A 64 21.45 -8.24 -6.98
C VAL A 64 20.25 -9.15 -6.69
N ASN A 65 19.96 -9.41 -5.40
CA ASN A 65 18.86 -10.32 -5.04
C ASN A 65 17.49 -9.74 -5.42
N ILE A 66 17.28 -8.44 -5.17
CA ILE A 66 16.05 -7.76 -5.62
C ILE A 66 15.95 -7.75 -7.15
N SER A 67 17.04 -7.50 -7.85
CA SER A 67 17.05 -7.52 -9.33
C SER A 67 16.64 -8.88 -9.87
N LYS A 68 17.18 -9.97 -9.33
CA LYS A 68 16.79 -11.34 -9.69
C LYS A 68 15.33 -11.62 -9.37
N TRP A 69 14.86 -11.18 -8.19
CA TRP A 69 13.46 -11.33 -7.80
C TRP A 69 12.53 -10.61 -8.78
N LEU A 70 12.81 -9.34 -9.10
CA LEU A 70 12.05 -8.55 -10.07
C LEU A 70 11.99 -9.23 -11.43
N SER A 71 13.12 -9.76 -11.92
CA SER A 71 13.20 -10.41 -13.22
C SER A 71 12.35 -11.67 -13.27
N ARG A 72 12.41 -12.51 -12.24
CA ARG A 72 11.57 -13.73 -12.15
C ARG A 72 10.09 -13.36 -12.01
N ARG A 73 9.79 -12.42 -11.10
CA ARG A 73 8.42 -12.04 -10.73
C ARG A 73 7.66 -11.35 -11.86
N HIS A 74 8.35 -10.55 -12.65
CA HIS A 74 7.78 -9.72 -13.70
C HIS A 74 8.23 -10.09 -15.11
N ASN A 75 8.93 -11.23 -15.26
CA ASN A 75 9.42 -11.74 -16.53
C ASN A 75 10.19 -10.67 -17.37
N LEU A 76 11.10 -9.96 -16.70
CA LEU A 76 11.90 -8.91 -17.34
C LEU A 76 13.04 -9.49 -18.18
N LYS A 77 13.57 -8.70 -19.13
CA LYS A 77 14.54 -9.14 -20.15
C LYS A 77 15.93 -9.48 -19.63
N THR A 78 16.29 -8.93 -18.49
CA THR A 78 17.60 -9.16 -17.84
C THR A 78 17.39 -9.31 -16.34
N ASP A 79 18.38 -9.80 -15.64
CA ASP A 79 18.43 -9.89 -14.18
C ASP A 79 19.41 -8.86 -13.55
N ASP A 80 19.93 -7.91 -14.34
CA ASP A 80 20.79 -6.83 -13.86
C ASP A 80 20.08 -5.47 -13.94
N TYR A 81 19.35 -5.15 -12.88
CA TYR A 81 18.71 -3.86 -12.64
C TYR A 81 19.25 -3.17 -11.38
N THR A 82 20.43 -3.54 -10.91
CA THR A 82 21.01 -3.02 -9.65
C THR A 82 21.07 -1.50 -9.61
N SER A 83 21.32 -0.85 -10.73
CA SER A 83 21.37 0.63 -10.85
C SER A 83 19.97 1.30 -10.84
N ASN A 84 18.91 0.51 -10.82
CA ASN A 84 17.51 0.96 -10.80
C ASN A 84 16.87 0.77 -9.41
N ILE A 85 17.63 0.34 -8.41
CA ILE A 85 17.15 -0.08 -7.09
C ILE A 85 17.84 0.73 -5.99
N LEU A 86 17.05 1.17 -4.98
CA LEU A 86 17.59 1.69 -3.72
C LEU A 86 16.81 1.12 -2.53
N PRO A 87 17.49 0.81 -1.40
CA PRO A 87 16.82 0.46 -0.16
C PRO A 87 16.08 1.68 0.40
N ILE A 88 14.93 1.44 1.02
CA ILE A 88 14.13 2.44 1.72
C ILE A 88 13.73 1.95 3.11
N SER A 89 13.53 2.87 4.05
CA SER A 89 13.10 2.55 5.42
C SER A 89 11.58 2.26 5.49
N GLY A 90 11.13 1.35 4.59
CA GLY A 90 9.75 1.00 4.33
C GLY A 90 9.07 1.95 3.35
N SER A 91 7.96 1.49 2.73
CA SER A 91 7.27 2.23 1.66
C SER A 91 6.75 3.60 2.08
N ARG A 92 6.35 3.79 3.36
CA ARG A 92 5.87 5.10 3.84
C ARG A 92 6.90 6.21 3.64
N GLU A 93 8.14 5.97 4.02
CA GLU A 93 9.24 6.90 3.84
C GLU A 93 9.53 7.11 2.34
N GLY A 94 9.63 6.00 1.60
CA GLY A 94 9.90 6.04 0.18
C GLY A 94 8.85 6.84 -0.61
N LEU A 95 7.57 6.62 -0.37
CA LEU A 95 6.46 7.32 -1.00
C LEU A 95 6.50 8.83 -0.73
N PHE A 96 6.78 9.23 0.51
CA PHE A 96 6.89 10.64 0.87
C PHE A 96 8.06 11.34 0.15
N PHE A 97 9.25 10.76 0.21
CA PHE A 97 10.43 11.32 -0.48
C PHE A 97 10.31 11.24 -2.01
N GLY A 98 9.67 10.20 -2.55
CA GLY A 98 9.38 10.08 -3.97
C GLY A 98 8.53 11.23 -4.49
N SER A 99 7.56 11.65 -3.71
CA SER A 99 6.69 12.79 -4.06
C SER A 99 7.42 14.12 -3.97
N LEU A 100 8.26 14.31 -2.96
CA LEU A 100 9.11 15.51 -2.88
C LEU A 100 10.07 15.60 -4.08
N LEU A 101 10.64 14.47 -4.49
CA LEU A 101 11.45 14.40 -5.70
C LEU A 101 10.64 14.75 -6.95
N ALA A 102 9.45 14.16 -7.11
CA ALA A 102 8.56 14.44 -8.24
C ALA A 102 8.25 15.93 -8.34
N LYS A 103 7.92 16.58 -7.22
CA LYS A 103 7.70 18.03 -7.16
C LYS A 103 8.93 18.82 -7.55
N LYS A 104 10.13 18.41 -7.10
CA LYS A 104 11.39 19.11 -7.46
C LYS A 104 11.68 18.99 -8.97
N ILE A 105 11.38 17.85 -9.58
CA ILE A 105 11.57 17.61 -11.01
C ILE A 105 10.57 18.40 -11.85
N HIS A 106 9.31 18.43 -11.43
CA HIS A 106 8.20 19.08 -12.12
C HIS A 106 7.75 20.35 -11.36
N ASN A 107 8.69 21.24 -11.05
CA ASN A 107 8.46 22.44 -10.24
C ASN A 107 7.48 23.46 -10.87
N ASN A 108 7.30 23.41 -12.18
CA ASN A 108 6.35 24.22 -12.96
C ASN A 108 4.93 23.63 -13.01
N LYS A 109 4.71 22.44 -12.45
CA LYS A 109 3.41 21.77 -12.35
C LYS A 109 2.84 21.89 -10.94
N SER A 110 1.53 21.63 -10.78
CA SER A 110 0.81 21.99 -9.56
C SER A 110 0.00 20.90 -8.89
N ILE A 111 -0.23 19.74 -9.56
CA ILE A 111 -1.24 18.76 -9.13
C ILE A 111 -0.60 17.39 -8.86
N PHE A 112 -0.93 16.82 -7.69
CA PHE A 112 -0.80 15.39 -7.42
C PHE A 112 -2.18 14.74 -7.60
N ILE A 113 -2.30 13.70 -8.43
CA ILE A 113 -3.55 12.95 -8.61
C ILE A 113 -3.55 11.73 -7.68
N LEU A 114 -4.61 11.61 -6.88
CA LEU A 114 -4.80 10.53 -5.91
C LEU A 114 -6.16 9.85 -6.14
N PRO A 115 -6.25 8.50 -6.05
CA PRO A 115 -7.55 7.85 -5.91
C PRO A 115 -8.22 8.26 -4.60
N ASN A 116 -9.52 8.19 -4.47
CA ASN A 116 -10.25 8.45 -3.24
C ASN A 116 -11.29 7.34 -3.01
N PRO A 117 -11.19 6.53 -1.94
CA PRO A 117 -10.26 6.62 -0.80
C PRO A 117 -8.82 6.19 -1.13
N PHE A 118 -7.88 6.48 -0.21
CA PHE A 118 -6.45 6.25 -0.41
C PHE A 118 -5.68 6.02 0.91
N TYR A 119 -4.41 5.62 0.79
CA TYR A 119 -3.51 5.57 1.94
C TYR A 119 -3.07 6.98 2.35
N PRO A 120 -3.30 7.42 3.61
CA PRO A 120 -3.18 8.82 4.03
C PRO A 120 -1.83 9.50 3.71
N VAL A 121 -0.76 8.72 3.57
CA VAL A 121 0.56 9.29 3.26
C VAL A 121 0.61 10.00 1.90
N TYR A 122 -0.24 9.60 0.95
CA TYR A 122 -0.26 10.21 -0.37
C TYR A 122 -0.65 11.69 -0.31
N ALA A 123 -1.65 12.04 0.51
CA ALA A 123 -2.10 13.42 0.65
C ALA A 123 -1.12 14.31 1.42
N THR A 124 -0.30 13.74 2.30
CA THR A 124 0.65 14.54 3.09
C THR A 124 1.66 15.26 2.23
N THR A 125 2.03 14.66 1.10
CA THR A 125 3.06 15.24 0.22
C THR A 125 2.59 16.51 -0.45
N GLY A 126 1.38 16.54 -1.02
CA GLY A 126 0.85 17.76 -1.63
C GLY A 126 0.77 18.91 -0.61
N TYR A 127 0.35 18.59 0.62
CA TYR A 127 0.30 19.56 1.71
C TYR A 127 1.69 20.15 2.04
N TYR A 128 2.69 19.29 2.29
CA TYR A 128 4.04 19.76 2.64
C TYR A 128 4.83 20.30 1.45
N ALA A 129 4.44 19.96 0.23
CA ALA A 129 5.05 20.49 -0.99
C ALA A 129 4.39 21.78 -1.48
N ASP A 130 3.36 22.26 -0.78
CA ASP A 130 2.54 23.41 -1.20
C ASP A 130 1.99 23.23 -2.62
N ARG A 131 1.33 22.10 -2.85
CA ARG A 131 0.72 21.71 -4.11
C ARG A 131 -0.67 21.10 -3.88
N GLU A 132 -1.49 21.17 -4.90
CA GLU A 132 -2.83 20.60 -4.89
C GLU A 132 -2.78 19.08 -4.85
N ASN A 133 -3.60 18.48 -3.97
CA ASN A 133 -4.00 17.08 -4.03
C ASN A 133 -5.36 17.02 -4.72
N LEU A 134 -5.39 16.66 -6.00
CA LEU A 134 -6.61 16.37 -6.71
C LEU A 134 -7.00 14.92 -6.42
N THR A 135 -8.00 14.73 -5.57
CA THR A 135 -8.58 13.41 -5.32
C THR A 135 -9.69 13.12 -6.31
N ILE A 136 -9.68 11.92 -6.86
CA ILE A 136 -10.71 11.43 -7.80
C ILE A 136 -11.38 10.22 -7.17
N ASN A 137 -12.70 10.30 -6.96
CA ASN A 137 -13.48 9.21 -6.43
C ASN A 137 -13.39 7.99 -7.34
N VAL A 138 -13.18 6.83 -6.73
CA VAL A 138 -13.15 5.55 -7.42
C VAL A 138 -14.37 4.73 -7.03
N SER A 139 -14.90 3.98 -7.97
CA SER A 139 -16.13 3.21 -7.80
C SER A 139 -15.95 1.75 -8.22
N LYS A 140 -16.93 0.91 -7.88
CA LYS A 140 -16.94 -0.50 -8.26
C LYS A 140 -17.02 -0.70 -9.78
N GLU A 141 -17.69 0.22 -10.48
CA GLU A 141 -17.84 0.20 -11.93
C GLU A 141 -16.51 0.37 -12.66
N ASP A 142 -15.57 1.11 -12.06
CA ASP A 142 -14.19 1.31 -12.55
C ASP A 142 -13.16 0.41 -11.82
N ASP A 143 -13.64 -0.70 -11.23
CA ASP A 143 -12.80 -1.65 -10.46
C ASP A 143 -11.98 -0.95 -9.37
N PHE A 144 -12.50 0.12 -8.81
CA PHE A 144 -11.88 1.00 -7.82
C PHE A 144 -10.55 1.62 -8.28
N PHE A 145 -10.37 1.86 -9.58
CA PHE A 145 -9.30 2.68 -10.12
C PHE A 145 -9.85 3.97 -10.72
N ILE A 146 -8.99 4.97 -10.85
CA ILE A 146 -9.36 6.25 -11.49
C ILE A 146 -9.70 5.99 -12.95
N ASN A 147 -10.88 6.39 -13.39
CA ASN A 147 -11.23 6.35 -14.81
C ASN A 147 -10.39 7.36 -15.60
N LEU A 148 -9.33 6.88 -16.25
CA LEU A 148 -8.36 7.72 -16.96
C LEU A 148 -8.97 8.54 -18.11
N ASN A 149 -10.13 8.12 -18.65
CA ASN A 149 -10.83 8.85 -19.71
C ASN A 149 -11.54 10.09 -19.19
N MET A 150 -11.89 10.13 -17.90
CA MET A 150 -12.62 11.24 -17.28
C MET A 150 -11.71 12.37 -16.82
N VAL A 151 -10.39 12.15 -16.84
CA VAL A 151 -9.41 13.18 -16.43
C VAL A 151 -9.11 14.10 -17.62
N GLU A 152 -9.37 15.37 -17.44
CA GLU A 152 -9.20 16.38 -18.49
C GLU A 152 -7.75 16.56 -18.91
N THR A 153 -7.52 16.87 -20.20
CA THR A 153 -6.20 17.16 -20.77
C THR A 153 -5.44 18.26 -20.00
N ASN A 154 -6.14 19.31 -19.57
CA ASN A 154 -5.55 20.38 -18.77
C ASN A 154 -5.05 19.90 -17.41
N THR A 155 -5.75 18.97 -16.78
CA THR A 155 -5.33 18.33 -15.53
C THR A 155 -4.05 17.50 -15.74
N TRP A 156 -4.01 16.67 -16.79
CA TRP A 156 -2.81 15.90 -17.12
C TRP A 156 -1.58 16.79 -17.34
N SER A 157 -1.75 17.93 -18.04
CA SER A 157 -0.63 18.86 -18.30
C SER A 157 -0.04 19.47 -17.04
N LYS A 158 -0.82 19.61 -15.98
CA LYS A 158 -0.43 20.16 -14.67
C LYS A 158 -0.01 19.10 -13.66
N THR A 159 -0.11 17.81 -14.01
CA THR A 159 0.16 16.69 -13.10
C THR A 159 1.64 16.54 -12.84
N ILE A 160 2.04 16.60 -11.57
CA ILE A 160 3.38 16.32 -11.05
C ILE A 160 3.58 14.81 -10.97
N ALA A 161 2.65 14.14 -10.29
CA ALA A 161 2.65 12.70 -10.12
C ALA A 161 1.23 12.15 -9.98
N PHE A 162 1.09 10.89 -10.36
CA PHE A 162 -0.12 10.07 -10.20
C PHE A 162 0.18 8.94 -9.23
N TYR A 163 -0.61 8.80 -8.17
CA TYR A 163 -0.50 7.70 -7.23
C TYR A 163 -1.30 6.49 -7.70
N LEU A 164 -0.60 5.39 -7.85
CA LEU A 164 -1.15 4.07 -8.14
C LEU A 164 -0.92 3.15 -6.94
N CYS A 165 -1.96 2.49 -6.44
CA CYS A 165 -1.85 1.42 -5.45
C CYS A 165 -2.46 0.16 -6.02
N SER A 166 -1.65 -0.88 -6.24
CA SER A 166 -2.12 -2.16 -6.77
C SER A 166 -1.33 -3.32 -6.16
N PRO A 167 -1.99 -4.23 -5.42
CA PRO A 167 -3.37 -4.20 -4.97
C PRO A 167 -3.73 -2.97 -4.13
N SER A 168 -4.95 -2.45 -4.28
CA SER A 168 -5.37 -1.19 -3.67
C SER A 168 -5.68 -1.33 -2.17
N ASN A 169 -5.44 -0.25 -1.43
CA ASN A 169 -5.89 -0.07 -0.06
C ASN A 169 -6.84 1.14 -0.02
N PRO A 170 -8.14 0.95 0.32
CA PRO A 170 -8.70 -0.18 1.09
C PRO A 170 -9.34 -1.32 0.29
N GLN A 171 -9.54 -1.21 -1.02
CA GLN A 171 -10.49 -2.05 -1.77
C GLN A 171 -9.96 -3.44 -2.15
N GLY A 172 -8.63 -3.63 -2.24
CA GLY A 172 -8.00 -4.88 -2.64
C GLY A 172 -8.12 -5.18 -4.14
N SER A 173 -8.46 -4.20 -4.96
CA SER A 173 -8.51 -4.32 -6.42
C SER A 173 -7.11 -4.37 -7.03
N ILE A 174 -6.98 -5.09 -8.13
CA ILE A 174 -5.73 -5.25 -8.89
C ILE A 174 -5.89 -4.59 -10.24
N ALA A 175 -4.97 -3.69 -10.57
CA ALA A 175 -4.95 -3.01 -11.87
C ALA A 175 -4.70 -4.01 -13.00
N SER A 176 -5.51 -3.94 -14.06
CA SER A 176 -5.27 -4.75 -15.25
C SER A 176 -4.05 -4.26 -16.02
N LYS A 177 -3.48 -5.12 -16.85
CA LYS A 177 -2.35 -4.77 -17.68
C LYS A 177 -2.69 -3.62 -18.63
N GLU A 178 -3.89 -3.63 -19.21
CA GLU A 178 -4.39 -2.59 -20.12
C GLU A 178 -4.52 -1.24 -19.41
N TYR A 179 -4.98 -1.25 -18.15
CA TYR A 179 -5.02 -0.04 -17.34
C TYR A 179 -3.62 0.54 -17.10
N LEU A 180 -2.66 -0.32 -16.73
CA LEU A 180 -1.27 0.07 -16.52
C LEU A 180 -0.62 0.61 -17.79
N GLU A 181 -0.83 -0.04 -18.93
CA GLU A 181 -0.34 0.40 -20.24
C GLU A 181 -0.87 1.78 -20.60
N LYS A 182 -2.18 1.99 -20.44
CA LYS A 182 -2.83 3.28 -20.71
C LYS A 182 -2.33 4.39 -19.79
N LEU A 183 -2.25 4.13 -18.49
CA LEU A 183 -1.70 5.09 -17.52
C LEU A 183 -0.25 5.46 -17.86
N TYR A 184 0.55 4.46 -18.24
CA TYR A 184 1.94 4.68 -18.61
C TYR A 184 2.08 5.53 -19.89
N GLU A 185 1.27 5.27 -20.91
CA GLU A 185 1.23 6.09 -22.14
C GLU A 185 0.87 7.55 -21.84
N ILE A 186 -0.11 7.78 -20.96
CA ILE A 186 -0.48 9.13 -20.51
C ILE A 186 0.69 9.78 -19.78
N SER A 187 1.39 9.04 -18.91
CA SER A 187 2.57 9.53 -18.19
C SER A 187 3.68 9.96 -19.14
N LEU A 188 3.94 9.19 -20.19
CA LEU A 188 4.93 9.56 -21.21
C LEU A 188 4.52 10.80 -21.99
N ARG A 189 3.23 10.89 -22.38
CA ARG A 189 2.67 12.00 -23.16
C ARG A 189 2.72 13.33 -22.40
N TYR A 190 2.32 13.32 -21.14
CA TYR A 190 2.23 14.52 -20.33
C TYR A 190 3.42 14.71 -19.36
N ASN A 191 4.38 13.80 -19.38
CA ASN A 191 5.61 13.86 -18.60
C ASN A 191 5.37 14.10 -17.10
N PHE A 192 4.69 13.17 -16.45
CA PHE A 192 4.53 13.12 -14.99
C PHE A 192 5.05 11.79 -14.43
N ILE A 193 5.32 11.71 -13.14
CA ILE A 193 5.83 10.50 -12.50
C ILE A 193 4.66 9.66 -11.98
N ILE A 194 4.66 8.34 -12.27
CA ILE A 194 3.79 7.38 -11.62
C ILE A 194 4.50 6.94 -10.33
N ILE A 195 3.87 7.19 -9.19
CA ILE A 195 4.27 6.72 -7.87
C ILE A 195 3.44 5.48 -7.57
N ALA A 196 4.02 4.31 -7.79
CA ALA A 196 3.34 3.04 -7.63
C ALA A 196 3.65 2.42 -6.26
N ASP A 197 2.62 2.32 -5.41
CA ASP A 197 2.67 1.60 -4.14
C ASP A 197 2.24 0.16 -4.38
N GLU A 198 3.22 -0.73 -4.51
CA GLU A 198 3.04 -2.16 -4.80
C GLU A 198 3.30 -3.03 -3.56
N CYS A 199 3.19 -2.46 -2.35
CA CYS A 199 3.52 -3.16 -1.12
C CYS A 199 2.63 -4.38 -0.81
N TYR A 200 1.51 -4.53 -1.51
CA TYR A 200 0.60 -5.69 -1.40
C TYR A 200 0.75 -6.69 -2.56
N SER A 201 1.72 -6.52 -3.46
CA SER A 201 1.87 -7.32 -4.69
C SER A 201 1.95 -8.83 -4.46
N GLU A 202 2.39 -9.26 -3.27
CA GLU A 202 2.54 -10.68 -2.94
C GLU A 202 1.35 -11.26 -2.16
N ILE A 203 0.32 -10.45 -1.86
CA ILE A 203 -0.91 -10.89 -1.20
C ILE A 203 -2.05 -10.84 -2.24
N TYR A 204 -2.26 -11.94 -2.93
CA TYR A 204 -3.27 -12.09 -4.00
C TYR A 204 -3.95 -13.46 -3.91
N ARG A 205 -5.07 -13.67 -4.65
CA ARG A 205 -5.85 -14.92 -4.65
C ARG A 205 -5.49 -15.79 -5.86
N ASP A 206 -6.07 -15.49 -6.99
CA ASP A 206 -5.99 -16.37 -8.17
C ASP A 206 -4.70 -16.14 -8.96
N GLU A 207 -4.45 -14.89 -9.36
CA GLU A 207 -3.34 -14.52 -10.23
C GLU A 207 -2.48 -13.42 -9.62
N ALA A 208 -1.17 -13.53 -9.85
CA ALA A 208 -0.22 -12.52 -9.41
C ALA A 208 -0.48 -11.16 -10.09
N PRO A 209 -0.53 -10.06 -9.33
CA PRO A 209 -0.73 -8.74 -9.90
C PRO A 209 0.33 -8.36 -10.92
N HIS A 210 -0.10 -7.72 -12.01
CA HIS A 210 0.82 -7.01 -12.90
C HIS A 210 1.43 -5.81 -12.19
N SER A 211 2.64 -5.45 -12.59
CA SER A 211 3.35 -4.27 -12.09
C SER A 211 3.50 -3.21 -13.20
N ILE A 212 3.56 -1.96 -12.79
CA ILE A 212 3.94 -0.87 -13.70
C ILE A 212 5.36 -1.06 -14.26
N ILE A 213 6.20 -1.82 -13.57
CA ILE A 213 7.57 -2.16 -14.01
C ILE A 213 7.54 -2.93 -15.33
N GLU A 214 6.64 -3.94 -15.46
CA GLU A 214 6.50 -4.76 -16.67
C GLU A 214 6.21 -3.91 -17.90
N VAL A 215 5.30 -2.96 -17.74
CA VAL A 215 4.87 -2.07 -18.82
C VAL A 215 5.94 -1.05 -19.20
N ALA A 216 6.69 -0.58 -18.20
CA ALA A 216 7.67 0.49 -18.39
C ALA A 216 9.03 0.01 -18.90
N GLU A 217 9.30 -1.30 -18.91
CA GLU A 217 10.61 -1.86 -19.30
C GLU A 217 11.04 -1.42 -20.70
N LYS A 218 10.14 -1.45 -21.70
CA LYS A 218 10.42 -1.04 -23.09
C LYS A 218 10.96 0.38 -23.22
N ASN A 219 10.67 1.25 -22.24
CA ASN A 219 11.14 2.64 -22.19
C ASN A 219 12.14 2.88 -21.05
N LYS A 220 12.87 1.84 -20.62
CA LYS A 220 13.88 1.90 -19.56
C LYS A 220 13.34 2.50 -18.26
N PHE A 221 12.08 2.15 -17.91
CA PHE A 221 11.38 2.54 -16.69
C PHE A 221 11.20 4.06 -16.53
N LYS A 222 11.17 4.80 -17.65
CA LYS A 222 11.00 6.25 -17.64
C LYS A 222 9.72 6.62 -16.89
N ASN A 223 9.78 7.69 -16.09
CA ASN A 223 8.66 8.27 -15.34
C ASN A 223 8.01 7.36 -14.28
N ILE A 224 8.65 6.27 -13.83
CA ILE A 224 8.11 5.46 -12.75
C ILE A 224 9.01 5.47 -11.51
N LEU A 225 8.37 5.41 -10.34
CA LEU A 225 8.93 5.02 -9.06
C LEU A 225 7.99 3.98 -8.44
N SER A 226 8.39 2.72 -8.44
CA SER A 226 7.65 1.62 -7.81
C SER A 226 8.23 1.32 -6.44
N PHE A 227 7.39 1.19 -5.43
CA PHE A 227 7.73 0.98 -4.03
C PHE A 227 7.24 -0.36 -3.54
N ASN A 228 8.15 -1.17 -3.04
CA ASN A 228 7.90 -2.48 -2.47
C ASN A 228 8.40 -2.56 -1.03
N SER A 229 7.83 -3.45 -0.21
CA SER A 229 8.16 -3.52 1.22
C SER A 229 8.01 -4.93 1.77
N LEU A 230 8.94 -5.31 2.65
CA LEU A 230 8.86 -6.55 3.43
C LEU A 230 7.74 -6.51 4.50
N SER A 231 7.17 -5.33 4.77
CA SER A 231 6.13 -5.17 5.79
C SER A 231 4.93 -6.09 5.57
N LYS A 232 4.52 -6.30 4.30
CA LYS A 232 3.35 -7.11 3.96
C LYS A 232 3.75 -8.46 3.35
N ARG A 233 4.76 -8.45 2.50
CA ARG A 233 5.30 -9.64 1.87
C ARG A 233 5.80 -10.68 2.90
N SER A 234 6.52 -10.22 3.93
CA SER A 234 7.26 -11.08 4.86
C SER A 234 6.85 -10.90 6.32
N ASN A 235 5.67 -10.33 6.59
CA ASN A 235 5.18 -10.06 7.95
C ASN A 235 6.17 -9.32 8.85
N ALA A 236 7.03 -8.49 8.26
CA ALA A 236 8.14 -7.83 8.94
C ALA A 236 8.03 -6.30 8.96
N PRO A 237 6.88 -5.70 9.39
CA PRO A 237 6.71 -4.25 9.36
C PRO A 237 7.70 -3.51 10.28
N GLY A 238 8.19 -4.17 11.32
CA GLY A 238 9.16 -3.62 12.27
C GLY A 238 10.59 -3.53 11.74
N LEU A 239 10.96 -4.31 10.72
CA LEU A 239 12.28 -4.22 10.08
C LEU A 239 12.54 -2.88 9.40
N ARG A 240 11.47 -2.16 9.02
CA ARG A 240 11.59 -0.91 8.28
C ARG A 240 12.42 -1.07 7.01
N SER A 241 12.12 -2.08 6.21
CA SER A 241 12.85 -2.38 4.98
C SER A 241 11.93 -2.56 3.78
N GLY A 242 12.41 -2.12 2.64
CA GLY A 242 11.82 -2.23 1.32
C GLY A 242 12.77 -1.65 0.29
N PHE A 243 12.30 -1.52 -0.93
CA PHE A 243 13.07 -0.87 -1.99
C PHE A 243 12.18 0.03 -2.84
N VAL A 244 12.82 0.96 -3.53
CA VAL A 244 12.26 1.70 -4.66
C VAL A 244 12.96 1.23 -5.94
N PHE A 245 12.16 1.06 -6.98
CA PHE A 245 12.62 0.73 -8.33
C PHE A 245 12.14 1.82 -9.32
N GLY A 246 12.98 2.16 -10.30
CA GLY A 246 12.58 3.12 -11.32
C GLY A 246 13.65 3.42 -12.37
N GLU A 247 13.41 4.47 -13.16
CA GLU A 247 14.40 4.98 -14.11
C GLU A 247 15.71 5.30 -13.39
N LYS A 248 16.85 4.80 -13.90
CA LYS A 248 18.18 5.04 -13.32
C LYS A 248 18.42 6.51 -12.95
N LYS A 249 18.02 7.45 -13.83
CA LYS A 249 18.17 8.88 -13.60
C LYS A 249 17.31 9.38 -12.42
N LEU A 250 16.11 8.85 -12.24
CA LEU A 250 15.25 9.15 -11.09
C LEU A 250 15.81 8.55 -9.81
N ILE A 251 16.30 7.32 -9.88
CA ILE A 251 16.92 6.63 -8.74
C ILE A 251 18.16 7.38 -8.24
N ASN A 252 19.03 7.86 -9.13
CA ASN A 252 20.18 8.67 -8.73
C ASN A 252 19.74 9.98 -8.02
N LYS A 253 18.75 10.68 -8.55
CA LYS A 253 18.20 11.88 -7.89
C LYS A 253 17.51 11.57 -6.56
N PHE A 254 16.87 10.42 -6.46
CA PHE A 254 16.25 9.94 -5.23
C PHE A 254 17.33 9.61 -4.18
N PHE A 255 18.42 8.99 -4.60
CA PHE A 255 19.59 8.78 -3.76
C PHE A 255 20.15 10.12 -3.24
N ASP A 256 20.43 11.09 -4.11
CA ASP A 256 20.97 12.41 -3.71
C ASP A 256 20.07 13.08 -2.66
N LEU A 257 18.75 13.04 -2.84
CA LEU A 257 17.79 13.60 -1.89
C LEU A 257 17.86 12.89 -0.54
N ARG A 258 17.83 11.54 -0.54
CA ARG A 258 17.77 10.74 0.68
C ARG A 258 19.09 10.68 1.44
N ASN A 259 20.22 10.69 0.73
CA ASN A 259 21.54 10.60 1.34
C ASN A 259 21.81 11.71 2.37
N VAL A 260 21.14 12.85 2.24
CA VAL A 260 21.30 14.01 3.15
C VAL A 260 20.10 14.23 4.07
N SER A 261 18.97 13.54 3.87
CA SER A 261 17.71 13.90 4.54
C SER A 261 16.91 12.72 5.11
N ALA A 262 17.25 11.48 4.76
CA ALA A 262 16.49 10.31 5.17
C ALA A 262 17.33 9.30 5.95
N PRO A 263 16.71 8.52 6.85
CA PRO A 263 17.40 7.45 7.52
C PRO A 263 17.76 6.35 6.52
N THR A 264 18.90 5.72 6.73
CA THR A 264 19.36 4.58 5.94
C THR A 264 18.97 3.27 6.64
N VAL A 265 18.63 2.26 5.87
CA VAL A 265 18.36 0.91 6.41
C VAL A 265 19.66 0.35 6.99
N PRO A 266 19.71 -0.05 8.27
CA PRO A 266 20.91 -0.60 8.91
C PRO A 266 21.45 -1.82 8.15
N THR A 267 22.78 -1.97 8.10
CA THR A 267 23.43 -3.06 7.36
C THR A 267 22.91 -4.46 7.73
N PRO A 268 22.77 -4.84 9.02
CA PRO A 268 22.19 -6.15 9.37
C PRO A 268 20.78 -6.35 8.86
N ILE A 269 20.00 -5.27 8.77
CA ILE A 269 18.62 -5.31 8.23
C ILE A 269 18.64 -5.43 6.70
N GLN A 270 19.61 -4.81 6.00
CA GLN A 270 19.76 -5.03 4.57
C GLN A 270 20.11 -6.49 4.26
N ILE A 271 21.05 -7.10 5.02
CA ILE A 271 21.44 -8.50 4.86
C ILE A 271 20.25 -9.45 5.15
N ALA A 272 19.51 -9.22 6.23
CA ALA A 272 18.29 -9.98 6.51
C ALA A 272 17.22 -9.81 5.40
N SER A 273 17.14 -8.61 4.83
CA SER A 273 16.24 -8.32 3.72
C SER A 273 16.59 -9.07 2.44
N GLU A 274 17.89 -9.25 2.15
CA GLU A 274 18.37 -10.05 1.01
C GLU A 274 17.81 -11.47 1.08
N ALA A 275 17.94 -12.12 2.25
CA ALA A 275 17.41 -13.46 2.47
C ALA A 275 15.87 -13.52 2.33
N LEU A 276 15.17 -12.50 2.83
CA LEU A 276 13.71 -12.42 2.69
C LEU A 276 13.25 -12.22 1.25
N TRP A 277 14.02 -11.49 0.42
CA TRP A 277 13.71 -11.32 -1.00
C TRP A 277 14.06 -12.55 -1.84
N ASP A 278 15.00 -13.37 -1.41
CA ASP A 278 15.40 -14.60 -2.09
C ASP A 278 14.46 -15.78 -1.78
N ASP A 279 13.91 -15.84 -0.54
CA ASP A 279 12.99 -16.90 -0.14
C ASP A 279 11.55 -16.61 -0.56
N GLU A 280 10.94 -17.55 -1.29
CA GLU A 280 9.52 -17.50 -1.70
C GLU A 280 8.62 -18.41 -0.85
N ASN A 281 9.17 -19.35 -0.08
CA ASN A 281 8.35 -20.31 0.68
C ASN A 281 7.51 -19.59 1.73
N HIS A 282 8.10 -18.72 2.54
CA HIS A 282 7.36 -17.95 3.53
C HIS A 282 6.31 -17.01 2.90
N VAL A 283 6.52 -16.56 1.65
CA VAL A 283 5.58 -15.71 0.93
C VAL A 283 4.35 -16.49 0.49
N ILE A 284 4.57 -17.71 -0.03
CA ILE A 284 3.49 -18.62 -0.41
C ILE A 284 2.66 -18.99 0.83
N GLU A 285 3.31 -19.38 1.92
CA GLU A 285 2.65 -19.68 3.20
C GLU A 285 1.84 -18.50 3.73
N ASN A 286 2.44 -17.29 3.74
CA ASN A 286 1.77 -16.08 4.18
C ASN A 286 0.53 -15.76 3.35
N ARG A 287 0.61 -15.90 2.03
CA ARG A 287 -0.51 -15.69 1.11
C ARG A 287 -1.64 -16.68 1.38
N GLU A 288 -1.31 -17.95 1.57
CA GLU A 288 -2.28 -19.01 1.88
C GLU A 288 -3.03 -18.71 3.19
N LEU A 289 -2.35 -18.28 4.23
CA LEU A 289 -2.98 -17.87 5.49
C LEU A 289 -3.97 -16.70 5.30
N TYR A 290 -3.69 -15.74 4.41
CA TYR A 290 -4.65 -14.69 4.09
C TYR A 290 -5.82 -15.20 3.26
N ASN A 291 -5.60 -16.12 2.32
CA ASN A 291 -6.65 -16.71 1.50
C ASN A 291 -7.65 -17.45 2.37
N GLN A 292 -7.19 -18.28 3.32
CA GLN A 292 -8.04 -18.97 4.30
C GLN A 292 -8.92 -17.99 5.10
N LYS A 293 -8.39 -16.83 5.53
CA LYS A 293 -9.17 -15.81 6.24
C LYS A 293 -10.27 -15.20 5.37
N PHE A 294 -9.98 -14.98 4.09
CA PHE A 294 -11.01 -14.50 3.17
C PHE A 294 -12.07 -15.55 2.86
N GLU A 295 -11.70 -16.81 2.76
CA GLU A 295 -12.66 -17.92 2.63
C GLU A 295 -13.57 -18.00 3.86
N LEU A 296 -13.00 -17.93 5.07
CA LEU A 296 -13.76 -17.89 6.31
C LEU A 296 -14.71 -16.68 6.35
N PHE A 297 -14.22 -15.49 6.00
CA PHE A 297 -15.04 -14.29 5.95
C PHE A 297 -16.17 -14.40 4.94
N GLN A 298 -15.87 -14.80 3.69
CA GLN A 298 -16.83 -14.94 2.59
C GLN A 298 -17.91 -15.97 2.88
N ASN A 299 -17.53 -17.11 3.46
CA ASN A 299 -18.46 -18.22 3.72
C ASN A 299 -19.40 -17.95 4.89
N ASN A 300 -19.02 -17.09 5.81
CA ASN A 300 -19.76 -16.82 7.03
C ASN A 300 -20.45 -15.46 7.08
N ILE A 301 -20.07 -14.48 6.24
CA ILE A 301 -20.75 -13.21 6.17
C ILE A 301 -22.15 -13.35 5.56
N ASP A 302 -23.14 -12.66 6.10
CA ASP A 302 -24.52 -12.71 5.61
C ASP A 302 -24.59 -12.22 4.15
N LYS A 303 -25.35 -12.95 3.31
CA LYS A 303 -25.52 -12.66 1.88
C LYS A 303 -26.08 -11.27 1.59
N LYS A 304 -26.81 -10.67 2.53
CA LYS A 304 -27.32 -9.31 2.40
C LYS A 304 -26.26 -8.25 2.19
N PHE A 305 -25.02 -8.48 2.65
CA PHE A 305 -23.89 -7.56 2.42
C PHE A 305 -23.37 -7.60 0.99
N ASN A 306 -23.77 -8.55 0.18
CA ASN A 306 -23.29 -8.75 -1.20
C ASN A 306 -21.75 -8.60 -1.31
N PHE A 307 -21.05 -9.12 -0.29
CA PHE A 307 -19.60 -9.06 -0.23
C PHE A 307 -18.98 -9.99 -1.26
N ASN A 308 -17.97 -9.50 -1.95
CA ASN A 308 -17.14 -10.30 -2.84
C ASN A 308 -15.69 -10.20 -2.35
N THR A 309 -15.05 -11.35 -2.23
CA THR A 309 -13.63 -11.41 -1.86
C THR A 309 -12.79 -10.61 -2.84
N PRO A 310 -12.01 -9.61 -2.38
CA PRO A 310 -11.15 -8.82 -3.26
C PRO A 310 -10.00 -9.66 -3.82
N ARG A 311 -9.51 -9.31 -4.99
CA ARG A 311 -8.44 -10.06 -5.67
C ARG A 311 -7.09 -9.97 -4.96
N GLY A 312 -6.83 -8.91 -4.17
CA GLY A 312 -5.55 -8.70 -3.50
C GLY A 312 -5.67 -8.04 -2.12
N GLY A 313 -4.53 -7.88 -1.44
CA GLY A 313 -4.47 -7.29 -0.11
C GLY A 313 -5.09 -8.15 0.99
N PHE A 314 -5.22 -7.58 2.17
CA PHE A 314 -5.83 -8.24 3.34
C PHE A 314 -6.95 -7.41 4.00
N PHE A 315 -7.56 -6.50 3.24
CA PHE A 315 -8.71 -5.73 3.71
C PHE A 315 -10.00 -6.23 3.09
N ALA A 316 -11.03 -6.40 3.91
CA ALA A 316 -12.40 -6.45 3.46
C ALA A 316 -12.94 -5.02 3.44
N TRP A 317 -13.42 -4.57 2.28
CA TRP A 317 -14.08 -3.30 2.05
C TRP A 317 -15.57 -3.56 1.97
N LEU A 318 -16.25 -3.47 3.14
CA LEU A 318 -17.63 -3.89 3.29
C LEU A 318 -18.57 -2.72 3.09
N GLN A 319 -19.49 -2.84 2.14
CA GLN A 319 -20.57 -1.86 1.93
C GLN A 319 -21.62 -1.97 3.03
N ILE A 320 -22.02 -0.82 3.58
CA ILE A 320 -22.90 -0.74 4.77
C ILE A 320 -24.02 0.30 4.61
N SER A 321 -24.29 0.78 3.41
CA SER A 321 -25.23 1.87 3.11
C SER A 321 -26.66 1.66 3.65
N GLU A 322 -27.08 0.41 3.84
CA GLU A 322 -28.41 0.06 4.36
C GLU A 322 -28.48 0.08 5.91
N PHE A 323 -27.35 0.24 6.62
CA PHE A 323 -27.26 0.05 8.08
C PHE A 323 -27.00 1.36 8.84
N GLY A 324 -26.83 2.46 8.14
CA GLY A 324 -26.52 3.79 8.68
C GLY A 324 -25.23 4.36 8.08
N SER A 325 -24.76 5.49 8.63
CA SER A 325 -23.44 6.04 8.27
C SER A 325 -22.30 5.12 8.70
N ASP A 326 -21.15 5.25 8.08
CA ASP A 326 -19.97 4.48 8.42
C ASP A 326 -19.50 4.73 9.87
N GLU A 327 -19.68 5.94 10.40
CA GLU A 327 -19.40 6.27 11.80
C GLU A 327 -20.40 5.58 12.76
N GLU A 328 -21.71 5.63 12.46
CA GLU A 328 -22.73 4.94 13.27
C GLU A 328 -22.50 3.43 13.29
N VAL A 329 -22.19 2.84 12.14
CA VAL A 329 -21.87 1.41 12.03
C VAL A 329 -20.62 1.07 12.83
N ALA A 330 -19.56 1.88 12.74
CA ALA A 330 -18.35 1.66 13.52
C ALA A 330 -18.61 1.72 15.04
N ILE A 331 -19.46 2.63 15.51
CA ILE A 331 -19.88 2.74 16.91
C ILE A 331 -20.69 1.50 17.36
N LYS A 332 -21.66 1.05 16.55
CA LYS A 332 -22.44 -0.16 16.83
C LYS A 332 -21.54 -1.40 16.97
N LEU A 333 -20.60 -1.56 16.03
CA LEU A 333 -19.65 -2.68 16.04
C LEU A 333 -18.69 -2.59 17.24
N TRP A 334 -18.19 -1.39 17.58
CA TRP A 334 -17.35 -1.17 18.75
C TRP A 334 -18.07 -1.56 20.04
N SER A 335 -19.32 -1.13 20.21
CA SER A 335 -20.14 -1.47 21.37
C SER A 335 -20.40 -2.98 21.49
N ALA A 336 -20.30 -3.71 20.39
CA ALA A 336 -20.39 -5.18 20.35
C ALA A 336 -19.02 -5.88 20.48
N GLY A 337 -17.91 -5.14 20.52
CA GLY A 337 -16.56 -5.66 20.71
C GLY A 337 -15.73 -5.82 19.44
N LEU A 338 -16.08 -5.13 18.34
CA LEU A 338 -15.33 -5.14 17.10
C LEU A 338 -14.93 -3.72 16.68
N LYS A 339 -13.63 -3.48 16.49
CA LYS A 339 -13.09 -2.21 16.02
C LYS A 339 -12.74 -2.27 14.53
N VAL A 340 -13.31 -1.34 13.78
CA VAL A 340 -13.10 -1.17 12.32
C VAL A 340 -12.74 0.27 12.00
N ILE A 341 -12.39 0.57 10.74
CA ILE A 341 -12.20 1.95 10.28
C ILE A 341 -13.41 2.39 9.47
N PRO A 342 -14.07 3.53 9.82
CA PRO A 342 -15.02 4.19 8.92
C PRO A 342 -14.38 4.52 7.58
N GLY A 343 -15.06 4.24 6.49
CA GLY A 343 -14.50 4.41 5.15
C GLY A 343 -14.24 5.88 4.79
N SER A 344 -15.07 6.79 5.26
CA SER A 344 -14.90 8.24 5.10
C SER A 344 -13.57 8.74 5.71
N TYR A 345 -13.00 8.03 6.69
CA TYR A 345 -11.73 8.40 7.32
C TYR A 345 -10.51 8.09 6.44
N LEU A 346 -10.71 7.30 5.39
CA LEU A 346 -9.69 7.00 4.37
C LEU A 346 -9.80 7.92 3.14
N SER A 347 -10.69 8.90 3.20
CA SER A 347 -10.98 9.83 2.11
C SER A 347 -10.64 11.26 2.49
N LEU A 348 -10.35 12.09 1.48
CA LEU A 348 -10.44 13.54 1.63
C LEU A 348 -11.81 13.97 1.14
N ASN A 349 -12.57 14.68 2.00
CA ASN A 349 -13.80 15.35 1.62
C ASN A 349 -13.44 16.54 0.75
N THR A 350 -13.45 16.34 -0.55
CA THR A 350 -13.53 17.39 -1.55
C THR A 350 -15.00 17.48 -1.98
N ARG A 351 -15.46 18.54 -2.48
CA ARG A 351 -16.81 19.02 -2.86
C ARG A 351 -17.97 18.02 -3.08
N ASP A 352 -17.68 16.72 -3.22
CA ASP A 352 -18.65 15.63 -3.38
C ASP A 352 -18.58 14.64 -2.22
N PRO A 353 -19.68 13.87 -1.94
CA PRO A 353 -19.64 12.77 -0.99
C PRO A 353 -18.44 11.88 -1.24
N SER A 354 -17.70 11.55 -0.18
CA SER A 354 -16.54 10.69 -0.27
C SER A 354 -16.96 9.29 -0.72
N SER A 355 -16.24 8.69 -1.65
CA SER A 355 -16.49 7.30 -2.07
C SER A 355 -16.32 6.27 -0.95
N GLY A 356 -15.85 6.69 0.23
CA GLY A 356 -15.74 5.87 1.43
C GLY A 356 -16.94 5.90 2.37
N ASP A 357 -17.88 6.86 2.23
CA ASP A 357 -18.95 7.12 3.21
C ASP A 357 -19.90 5.94 3.49
N ASN A 358 -20.06 5.04 2.53
CA ASN A 358 -20.95 3.88 2.64
C ASN A 358 -20.21 2.57 2.92
N PHE A 359 -18.97 2.66 3.41
CA PHE A 359 -18.13 1.49 3.63
C PHE A 359 -17.44 1.51 4.98
N ILE A 360 -17.09 0.32 5.45
CA ILE A 360 -16.12 0.13 6.53
C ILE A 360 -14.95 -0.71 6.04
N ARG A 361 -13.74 -0.41 6.53
CA ARG A 361 -12.56 -1.24 6.26
C ARG A 361 -12.28 -2.17 7.43
N ILE A 362 -12.16 -3.46 7.14
CA ILE A 362 -11.86 -4.54 8.08
C ILE A 362 -10.51 -5.15 7.69
N ALA A 363 -9.53 -5.14 8.59
CA ALA A 363 -8.21 -5.72 8.34
C ALA A 363 -8.21 -7.19 8.81
N LEU A 364 -8.18 -8.14 7.88
CA LEU A 364 -8.17 -9.59 8.16
C LEU A 364 -6.76 -10.08 8.52
N VAL A 365 -6.14 -9.43 9.51
CA VAL A 365 -4.76 -9.73 9.95
C VAL A 365 -4.70 -10.59 11.21
N GLY A 366 -5.79 -10.73 11.93
CA GLY A 366 -5.92 -11.53 13.14
C GLY A 366 -5.91 -13.05 12.89
N SER A 367 -6.13 -13.84 13.94
CA SER A 367 -6.31 -15.29 13.82
C SER A 367 -7.61 -15.65 13.10
N ASN A 368 -7.72 -16.90 12.62
CA ASN A 368 -8.96 -17.40 12.02
C ASN A 368 -10.15 -17.27 13.00
N SER A 369 -9.93 -17.55 14.29
CA SER A 369 -10.94 -17.38 15.34
C SER A 369 -11.37 -15.91 15.51
N GLU A 370 -10.44 -14.94 15.44
CA GLU A 370 -10.81 -13.52 15.45
C GLU A 370 -11.64 -13.13 14.23
N VAL A 371 -11.36 -13.71 13.05
CA VAL A 371 -12.15 -13.47 11.83
C VAL A 371 -13.57 -14.03 11.98
N GLU A 372 -13.73 -15.27 12.46
CA GLU A 372 -15.04 -15.89 12.70
C GLU A 372 -15.88 -15.09 13.70
N GLN A 373 -15.28 -14.67 14.82
CA GLN A 373 -15.94 -13.85 15.82
C GLN A 373 -16.34 -12.47 15.25
N ALA A 374 -15.48 -11.84 14.45
CA ALA A 374 -15.80 -10.56 13.83
C ALA A 374 -16.98 -10.68 12.87
N VAL A 375 -17.03 -11.72 12.04
CA VAL A 375 -18.18 -11.98 11.15
C VAL A 375 -19.46 -12.21 11.94
N ALA A 376 -19.39 -13.00 13.02
CA ALA A 376 -20.54 -13.23 13.89
C ALA A 376 -21.07 -11.93 14.51
N ILE A 377 -20.18 -11.02 14.95
CA ILE A 377 -20.54 -9.71 15.46
C ILE A 377 -21.21 -8.87 14.38
N ILE A 378 -20.63 -8.81 13.17
CA ILE A 378 -21.17 -8.03 12.03
C ILE A 378 -22.58 -8.51 11.69
N ASN A 379 -22.77 -9.80 11.50
CA ASN A 379 -24.06 -10.40 11.16
C ASN A 379 -25.13 -10.12 12.23
N LYS A 380 -24.74 -10.17 13.52
CA LYS A 380 -25.65 -9.94 14.65
C LYS A 380 -26.05 -8.47 14.81
N VAL A 381 -25.10 -7.56 14.60
CA VAL A 381 -25.28 -6.12 14.90
C VAL A 381 -25.95 -5.37 13.76
N LEU A 382 -25.65 -5.78 12.54
CA LEU A 382 -26.15 -5.15 11.32
C LEU A 382 -27.29 -6.00 10.70
N ASN A 383 -28.26 -6.34 11.51
CA ASN A 383 -29.47 -7.06 11.09
C ASN A 383 -30.51 -6.10 10.53
#